data_52f76f9b578ca7b5394fe20b96bc0761
#
_entry.id   52f76f9b578ca7b5394fe20b96bc0761
#
_cell.length_a   1.000
_cell.length_b   1.000
_cell.length_c   1.000
_cell.angle_alpha   90.00
_cell.angle_beta   90.00
_cell.angle_gamma   90.00
#
_symmetry.space_group_name_H-M   'P 1'
#
loop_
_entity.id
_entity.type
_entity.pdbx_description
1 polymer ?
#
loop_
_entity_poly.entity_id
_entity_poly.type
_entity_poly.pdbx_seq_one_letter_code
_entity_poly.pdbx_strand_id
1 'polypeptide(L)'
;MTLRADTRRTDSTHPSPKGSTTRWLRIGIPVLLVLIWLVGGSIGGPYFGKIDEVSTNDQSTFLPSSAEATQVQQRLADFTGGDTIPAVVVVTGDGALTNDQLASVADLATTISGVEGVGEVSPGIPSDDGEAVQLFVPIETAGDVGDTVEAVRAAVAADLPSGMDAWVTGPAGFTADLVQGFLGIDGLLLGVALGAVFIILVIVYRSPLLPILVLLTSTFALCVALLTVWWLAKAGVFVLNGQVQGILFILVIGAATDYALLYVARFREAIAQGRRRWDATTTAWRGAFEPILASGGTVIAGLLCLLLSDLATNRALGPIASIGIAFAVLSALTFLPALLALVGR
;
A
#
# COMPACT_ATOMS: atom_id res chain seq x y z
N MET A 1 -72.93 -1.99 61.07
CA MET A 1 -72.44 -3.35 60.83
C MET A 1 -72.50 -3.60 59.34
N THR A 2 -71.41 -3.23 58.59
CA THR A 2 -71.33 -3.34 57.15
C THR A 2 -69.99 -3.96 56.77
N LEU A 3 -70.07 -5.20 56.31
CA LEU A 3 -68.98 -6.01 55.83
C LEU A 3 -68.56 -5.50 54.48
N ARG A 4 -67.27 -5.14 54.36
CA ARG A 4 -66.59 -4.72 53.13
C ARG A 4 -65.82 -5.94 52.55
N ALA A 5 -66.27 -6.46 51.41
CA ALA A 5 -65.64 -7.55 50.70
C ALA A 5 -64.42 -7.02 49.98
N ASP A 6 -63.25 -7.58 50.30
CA ASP A 6 -61.96 -7.29 49.70
C ASP A 6 -61.77 -8.24 48.50
N THR A 7 -61.95 -7.74 47.28
CA THR A 7 -61.69 -8.49 46.05
C THR A 7 -60.17 -8.30 45.63
N ARG A 8 -59.29 -9.23 46.06
CA ARG A 8 -57.96 -9.39 45.55
C ARG A 8 -58.02 -9.81 44.08
N ARG A 9 -57.73 -8.87 43.20
CA ARG A 9 -57.33 -9.16 41.80
C ARG A 9 -55.91 -9.73 41.80
N THR A 10 -55.78 -11.02 41.54
CA THR A 10 -54.54 -11.68 41.23
C THR A 10 -54.21 -11.33 39.77
N ASP A 11 -53.32 -10.34 39.61
CA ASP A 11 -52.74 -9.97 38.32
C ASP A 11 -51.64 -11.00 37.97
N SER A 12 -51.99 -12.02 37.21
CA SER A 12 -51.04 -13.01 36.66
C SER A 12 -50.37 -12.42 35.42
N THR A 13 -49.35 -11.64 35.65
CA THR A 13 -48.41 -11.27 34.55
C THR A 13 -47.57 -12.49 34.19
N HIS A 14 -47.99 -13.21 33.17
CA HIS A 14 -47.14 -14.17 32.48
C HIS A 14 -45.91 -13.45 31.87
N PRO A 15 -44.67 -13.82 32.21
CA PRO A 15 -43.52 -13.33 31.51
C PRO A 15 -43.47 -13.97 30.11
N SER A 16 -43.70 -13.16 29.10
CA SER A 16 -43.56 -13.59 27.71
C SER A 16 -42.11 -14.07 27.44
N PRO A 17 -41.90 -15.18 26.72
CA PRO A 17 -40.58 -15.69 26.39
C PRO A 17 -39.94 -14.86 25.26
N LYS A 18 -39.39 -13.70 25.59
CA LYS A 18 -38.55 -12.89 24.68
C LYS A 18 -37.08 -13.23 24.88
N GLY A 19 -36.63 -14.47 24.72
CA GLY A 19 -35.28 -14.86 25.17
C GLY A 19 -34.35 -15.50 24.13
N SER A 20 -34.84 -16.20 23.12
CA SER A 20 -33.96 -17.04 22.32
C SER A 20 -33.51 -16.41 21.01
N THR A 21 -34.36 -15.76 20.27
CA THR A 21 -34.02 -15.06 19.00
C THR A 21 -33.05 -13.89 19.19
N THR A 22 -33.21 -13.13 20.29
CA THR A 22 -32.35 -11.98 20.60
C THR A 22 -30.92 -12.41 20.99
N ARG A 23 -30.74 -13.58 21.59
CA ARG A 23 -29.43 -14.11 21.98
C ARG A 23 -28.67 -14.63 20.79
N TRP A 24 -29.32 -15.24 19.82
CA TRP A 24 -28.74 -15.74 18.58
C TRP A 24 -28.25 -14.59 17.70
N LEU A 25 -28.98 -13.52 17.55
CA LEU A 25 -28.59 -12.31 16.83
C LEU A 25 -27.41 -11.61 17.49
N ARG A 26 -27.32 -11.59 18.80
CA ARG A 26 -26.21 -10.96 19.55
C ARG A 26 -24.87 -11.66 19.37
N ILE A 27 -24.83 -12.93 19.00
CA ILE A 27 -23.62 -13.70 18.74
C ILE A 27 -23.41 -13.87 17.22
N GLY A 28 -24.47 -14.15 16.48
CA GLY A 28 -24.43 -14.44 15.05
C GLY A 28 -23.92 -13.27 14.20
N ILE A 29 -24.41 -12.05 14.49
CA ILE A 29 -23.97 -10.86 13.73
C ILE A 29 -22.47 -10.58 13.91
N PRO A 30 -21.91 -10.51 15.14
CA PRO A 30 -20.47 -10.33 15.32
C PRO A 30 -19.64 -11.45 14.68
N VAL A 31 -20.06 -12.70 14.82
CA VAL A 31 -19.35 -13.84 14.22
C VAL A 31 -19.34 -13.73 12.70
N LEU A 32 -20.49 -13.41 12.09
CA LEU A 32 -20.59 -13.22 10.64
C LEU A 32 -19.68 -12.08 10.15
N LEU A 33 -19.70 -10.94 10.84
CA LEU A 33 -18.84 -9.80 10.50
C LEU A 33 -17.36 -10.14 10.61
N VAL A 34 -16.96 -10.84 11.69
CA VAL A 34 -15.57 -11.29 11.84
C VAL A 34 -15.19 -12.25 10.72
N LEU A 35 -16.07 -13.20 10.36
CA LEU A 35 -15.79 -14.13 9.25
C LEU A 35 -15.65 -13.41 7.91
N ILE A 36 -16.52 -12.43 7.61
CA ILE A 36 -16.40 -11.63 6.38
C ILE A 36 -15.04 -10.93 6.30
N TRP A 37 -14.62 -10.30 7.39
CA TRP A 37 -13.32 -9.62 7.43
C TRP A 37 -12.14 -10.59 7.39
N LEU A 38 -12.22 -11.74 8.05
CA LEU A 38 -11.21 -12.80 7.99
C LEU A 38 -11.05 -13.32 6.56
N VAL A 39 -12.16 -13.60 5.88
CA VAL A 39 -12.14 -14.04 4.47
C VAL A 39 -11.57 -12.94 3.58
N GLY A 40 -12.08 -11.70 3.69
CA GLY A 40 -11.57 -10.57 2.90
C GLY A 40 -10.08 -10.32 3.10
N GLY A 41 -9.61 -10.34 4.35
CA GLY A 41 -8.20 -10.16 4.67
C GLY A 41 -7.32 -11.34 4.23
N SER A 42 -7.82 -12.58 4.34
CA SER A 42 -7.08 -13.77 3.87
C SER A 42 -6.92 -13.77 2.34
N ILE A 43 -7.92 -13.28 1.62
CA ILE A 43 -7.84 -13.09 0.16
C ILE A 43 -6.93 -11.90 -0.17
N GLY A 44 -7.05 -10.79 0.57
CA GLY A 44 -6.30 -9.55 0.30
C GLY A 44 -4.83 -9.61 0.72
N GLY A 45 -4.48 -10.40 1.75
CA GLY A 45 -3.11 -10.51 2.24
C GLY A 45 -2.08 -10.84 1.16
N PRO A 46 -2.26 -11.89 0.34
CA PRO A 46 -1.33 -12.25 -0.73
C PRO A 46 -1.10 -11.15 -1.79
N TYR A 47 -2.00 -10.16 -1.89
CA TYR A 47 -1.85 -9.05 -2.86
C TYR A 47 -0.77 -8.05 -2.46
N PHE A 48 -0.26 -8.09 -1.22
CA PHE A 48 0.95 -7.34 -0.86
C PHE A 48 2.16 -7.74 -1.72
N GLY A 49 2.32 -9.04 -2.02
CA GLY A 49 3.40 -9.53 -2.88
C GLY A 49 3.09 -9.50 -4.38
N LYS A 50 1.89 -9.02 -4.77
CA LYS A 50 1.47 -8.93 -6.18
C LYS A 50 1.28 -7.50 -6.66
N ILE A 51 1.58 -6.53 -5.80
CA ILE A 51 1.30 -5.13 -6.11
C ILE A 51 2.20 -4.64 -7.25
N ASP A 52 3.41 -5.21 -7.35
CA ASP A 52 4.38 -4.91 -8.41
C ASP A 52 3.88 -5.32 -9.80
N GLU A 53 2.96 -6.31 -9.88
CA GLU A 53 2.32 -6.72 -11.14
C GLU A 53 1.44 -5.60 -11.78
N VAL A 54 1.03 -4.60 -11.01
CA VAL A 54 0.12 -3.52 -11.41
C VAL A 54 0.67 -2.13 -11.13
N SER A 55 1.89 -2.03 -10.59
CA SER A 55 2.58 -0.78 -10.34
C SER A 55 3.57 -0.48 -11.47
N THR A 56 3.71 0.79 -11.80
CA THR A 56 4.74 1.27 -12.71
C THR A 56 5.41 2.51 -12.10
N ASN A 57 6.73 2.55 -12.18
CA ASN A 57 7.54 3.68 -11.69
C ASN A 57 8.17 4.45 -12.84
N ASP A 58 7.60 4.36 -14.06
CA ASP A 58 8.02 5.15 -15.20
C ASP A 58 7.95 6.65 -14.90
N GLN A 59 8.95 7.41 -15.35
CA GLN A 59 8.98 8.87 -15.17
C GLN A 59 7.75 9.56 -15.76
N SER A 60 7.15 9.02 -16.82
CA SER A 60 5.92 9.51 -17.42
C SER A 60 4.71 9.47 -16.47
N THR A 61 4.73 8.62 -15.45
CA THR A 61 3.64 8.52 -14.46
C THR A 61 3.68 9.61 -13.41
N PHE A 62 4.81 10.30 -13.26
CA PHE A 62 4.97 11.40 -12.29
C PHE A 62 4.65 12.76 -12.89
N LEU A 63 4.88 12.95 -14.19
CA LEU A 63 4.72 14.23 -14.88
C LEU A 63 3.35 14.33 -15.57
N PRO A 64 2.81 15.56 -15.75
CA PRO A 64 1.63 15.75 -16.58
C PRO A 64 1.93 15.38 -18.04
N SER A 65 0.90 14.93 -18.75
CA SER A 65 1.02 14.65 -20.20
C SER A 65 1.36 15.89 -21.05
N SER A 66 1.12 17.09 -20.50
CA SER A 66 1.48 18.37 -21.11
C SER A 66 2.94 18.78 -20.87
N ALA A 67 3.68 18.08 -20.00
CA ALA A 67 5.09 18.40 -19.76
C ALA A 67 5.93 18.12 -21.01
N GLU A 68 6.86 19.02 -21.32
CA GLU A 68 7.73 18.89 -22.48
C GLU A 68 8.53 17.60 -22.46
N ALA A 69 9.04 17.20 -21.28
CA ALA A 69 9.75 15.93 -21.10
C ALA A 69 8.89 14.71 -21.46
N THR A 70 7.60 14.71 -21.07
CA THR A 70 6.64 13.62 -21.43
C THR A 70 6.39 13.60 -22.94
N GLN A 71 6.26 14.77 -23.58
CA GLN A 71 6.07 14.85 -25.03
C GLN A 71 7.31 14.40 -25.80
N VAL A 72 8.51 14.74 -25.30
CA VAL A 72 9.78 14.27 -25.88
C VAL A 72 9.87 12.76 -25.77
N GLN A 73 9.57 12.19 -24.61
CA GLN A 73 9.61 10.74 -24.39
C GLN A 73 8.64 9.99 -25.32
N GLN A 74 7.43 10.50 -25.50
CA GLN A 74 6.46 9.91 -26.44
C GLN A 74 6.95 9.97 -27.89
N ARG A 75 7.59 11.06 -28.28
CA ARG A 75 8.16 11.18 -29.64
C ARG A 75 9.43 10.35 -29.83
N LEU A 76 10.20 10.15 -28.76
CA LEU A 76 11.42 9.32 -28.82
C LEU A 76 11.07 7.87 -29.22
N ALA A 77 9.95 7.34 -28.74
CA ALA A 77 9.45 6.02 -29.13
C ALA A 77 9.24 5.88 -30.64
N ASP A 78 8.84 6.97 -31.34
CA ASP A 78 8.68 6.98 -32.80
C ASP A 78 10.02 6.83 -33.53
N PHE A 79 11.14 7.24 -32.91
CA PHE A 79 12.49 7.17 -33.50
C PHE A 79 13.23 5.88 -33.13
N THR A 80 13.01 5.35 -31.93
CA THR A 80 13.69 4.14 -31.44
C THR A 80 13.00 2.85 -31.88
N GLY A 81 11.85 2.95 -32.53
CA GLY A 81 11.15 1.79 -33.13
C GLY A 81 10.46 0.89 -32.12
N GLY A 82 10.26 1.32 -30.89
CA GLY A 82 9.57 0.51 -29.89
C GLY A 82 9.72 1.02 -28.45
N ASP A 83 9.13 0.26 -27.55
CA ASP A 83 9.05 0.52 -26.14
C ASP A 83 10.39 0.19 -25.43
N THR A 84 11.44 1.01 -25.68
CA THR A 84 12.75 0.87 -25.02
C THR A 84 13.10 2.11 -24.24
N ILE A 85 13.73 1.93 -23.05
CA ILE A 85 14.32 3.00 -22.25
C ILE A 85 15.85 2.81 -22.26
N PRO A 86 16.65 3.82 -22.61
CA PRO A 86 18.11 3.66 -22.65
C PRO A 86 18.72 3.60 -21.24
N ALA A 87 19.54 2.57 -20.99
CA ALA A 87 20.56 2.61 -19.97
C ALA A 87 21.88 3.08 -20.60
N VAL A 88 22.74 3.65 -19.79
CA VAL A 88 24.10 4.06 -20.18
C VAL A 88 25.09 3.34 -19.27
N VAL A 89 25.94 2.51 -19.84
CA VAL A 89 27.05 1.90 -19.12
C VAL A 89 28.30 2.76 -19.38
N VAL A 90 28.90 3.26 -18.31
CA VAL A 90 30.14 4.04 -18.36
C VAL A 90 31.22 3.18 -17.75
N VAL A 91 32.27 2.94 -18.50
CA VAL A 91 33.49 2.21 -18.07
C VAL A 91 34.66 3.19 -18.05
N THR A 92 35.39 3.21 -16.94
CA THR A 92 36.59 4.08 -16.78
C THR A 92 37.83 3.27 -16.40
N GLY A 93 39.01 3.77 -16.72
CA GLY A 93 40.29 3.26 -16.26
C GLY A 93 41.00 4.22 -15.32
N ASP A 94 42.12 3.81 -14.76
CA ASP A 94 43.03 4.67 -13.97
C ASP A 94 43.78 5.74 -14.80
N GLY A 95 43.46 5.83 -16.11
CA GLY A 95 44.01 6.74 -17.08
C GLY A 95 43.50 6.39 -18.48
N ALA A 96 44.16 6.88 -19.54
CA ALA A 96 43.74 6.58 -20.90
C ALA A 96 43.68 5.06 -21.16
N LEU A 97 42.53 4.60 -21.65
CA LEU A 97 42.23 3.18 -21.89
C LEU A 97 43.16 2.65 -23.02
N THR A 98 43.77 1.50 -22.74
CA THR A 98 44.58 0.77 -23.71
C THR A 98 43.71 0.08 -24.77
N ASN A 99 44.31 -0.30 -25.91
CA ASN A 99 43.62 -1.05 -26.96
C ASN A 99 43.06 -2.40 -26.44
N ASP A 100 43.73 -3.06 -25.49
CA ASP A 100 43.27 -4.31 -24.89
C ASP A 100 42.06 -4.07 -23.99
N GLN A 101 42.02 -2.98 -23.25
CA GLN A 101 40.88 -2.58 -22.45
C GLN A 101 39.68 -2.20 -23.32
N LEU A 102 39.89 -1.48 -24.42
CA LEU A 102 38.84 -1.18 -25.39
C LEU A 102 38.26 -2.45 -26.04
N ALA A 103 39.11 -3.45 -26.34
CA ALA A 103 38.65 -4.75 -26.83
C ALA A 103 37.79 -5.46 -25.76
N SER A 104 38.20 -5.43 -24.49
CA SER A 104 37.41 -6.00 -23.37
C SER A 104 36.06 -5.31 -23.21
N VAL A 105 35.98 -3.99 -23.43
CA VAL A 105 34.68 -3.27 -23.42
C VAL A 105 33.78 -3.71 -24.57
N ALA A 106 34.37 -4.03 -25.76
CA ALA A 106 33.60 -4.56 -26.88
C ALA A 106 33.03 -5.99 -26.59
N ASP A 107 33.82 -6.84 -25.90
CA ASP A 107 33.38 -8.15 -25.44
C ASP A 107 32.28 -8.00 -24.39
N LEU A 108 32.42 -7.06 -23.44
CA LEU A 108 31.39 -6.71 -22.45
C LEU A 108 30.08 -6.28 -23.12
N ALA A 109 30.14 -5.45 -24.16
CA ALA A 109 28.93 -5.06 -24.92
C ALA A 109 28.23 -6.26 -25.55
N THR A 110 28.98 -7.27 -25.99
CA THR A 110 28.44 -8.53 -26.52
C THR A 110 27.76 -9.36 -25.41
N THR A 111 28.38 -9.44 -24.24
CA THR A 111 27.79 -10.09 -23.06
C THR A 111 26.48 -9.42 -22.64
N ILE A 112 26.46 -8.08 -22.56
CA ILE A 112 25.26 -7.30 -22.21
C ILE A 112 24.15 -7.52 -23.24
N SER A 113 24.45 -7.59 -24.54
CA SER A 113 23.47 -7.87 -25.59
C SER A 113 22.83 -9.26 -25.46
N GLY A 114 23.44 -10.19 -24.73
CA GLY A 114 22.89 -11.50 -24.40
C GLY A 114 21.91 -11.54 -23.23
N VAL A 115 21.74 -10.43 -22.50
CA VAL A 115 20.82 -10.33 -21.37
C VAL A 115 19.39 -10.22 -21.89
N GLU A 116 18.45 -11.00 -21.32
CA GLU A 116 17.04 -10.98 -21.70
C GLU A 116 16.43 -9.59 -21.42
N GLY A 117 15.69 -9.05 -22.39
CA GLY A 117 15.11 -7.70 -22.29
C GLY A 117 16.07 -6.56 -22.68
N VAL A 118 17.27 -6.88 -23.19
CA VAL A 118 18.21 -5.92 -23.73
C VAL A 118 18.16 -5.92 -25.26
N GLY A 119 18.02 -4.74 -25.85
CA GLY A 119 18.10 -4.56 -27.31
C GLY A 119 19.54 -4.53 -27.82
N GLU A 120 19.73 -4.07 -29.05
CA GLU A 120 21.06 -3.96 -29.67
C GLU A 120 21.90 -2.88 -28.95
N VAL A 121 22.99 -3.31 -28.29
CA VAL A 121 23.92 -2.44 -27.58
C VAL A 121 24.77 -1.64 -28.56
N SER A 122 24.95 -0.33 -28.32
CA SER A 122 25.79 0.51 -29.18
C SER A 122 27.27 0.12 -29.11
N PRO A 123 28.03 0.41 -30.16
CA PRO A 123 29.50 0.41 -30.04
C PRO A 123 29.96 1.34 -28.91
N GLY A 124 31.09 1.02 -28.29
CA GLY A 124 31.70 1.87 -27.28
C GLY A 124 32.11 3.23 -27.84
N ILE A 125 31.66 4.31 -27.20
CA ILE A 125 31.99 5.69 -27.57
C ILE A 125 33.00 6.20 -26.53
N PRO A 126 34.26 6.40 -26.91
CA PRO A 126 35.29 6.91 -26.01
C PRO A 126 35.08 8.40 -25.69
N SER A 127 35.51 8.80 -24.50
CA SER A 127 35.60 10.21 -24.11
C SER A 127 36.75 10.92 -24.86
N ASP A 128 36.73 12.25 -24.92
CA ASP A 128 37.75 13.05 -25.63
C ASP A 128 39.16 12.85 -25.06
N ASP A 129 39.30 12.56 -23.77
CA ASP A 129 40.57 12.28 -23.08
C ASP A 129 40.97 10.80 -23.16
N GLY A 130 40.07 9.92 -23.64
CA GLY A 130 40.30 8.49 -23.74
C GLY A 130 40.28 7.74 -22.41
N GLU A 131 39.87 8.37 -21.28
CA GLU A 131 39.86 7.76 -19.95
C GLU A 131 38.58 7.00 -19.66
N ALA A 132 37.52 7.20 -20.47
CA ALA A 132 36.25 6.56 -20.34
C ALA A 132 35.64 6.08 -21.65
N VAL A 133 34.77 5.07 -21.58
CA VAL A 133 33.93 4.62 -22.70
C VAL A 133 32.50 4.51 -22.23
N GLN A 134 31.58 4.99 -23.04
CA GLN A 134 30.13 4.81 -22.79
C GLN A 134 29.49 3.85 -23.79
N LEU A 135 28.58 3.04 -23.33
CA LEU A 135 27.71 2.15 -24.12
C LEU A 135 26.26 2.55 -23.90
N PHE A 136 25.48 2.66 -24.97
CA PHE A 136 24.03 2.79 -24.88
C PHE A 136 23.40 1.41 -24.96
N VAL A 137 22.61 1.07 -23.93
CA VAL A 137 21.97 -0.22 -23.75
C VAL A 137 20.44 0.00 -23.75
N PRO A 138 19.74 -0.27 -24.85
CA PRO A 138 18.29 -0.17 -24.89
C PRO A 138 17.68 -1.28 -24.03
N ILE A 139 16.85 -0.91 -23.04
CA ILE A 139 16.12 -1.84 -22.18
C ILE A 139 14.66 -1.88 -22.64
N GLU A 140 14.12 -3.06 -22.90
CA GLU A 140 12.72 -3.25 -23.29
C GLU A 140 11.78 -2.96 -22.11
N THR A 141 10.70 -2.17 -22.36
CA THR A 141 9.70 -1.84 -21.33
C THR A 141 8.61 -2.90 -21.20
N ALA A 142 8.57 -3.90 -22.07
CA ALA A 142 7.63 -5.00 -22.00
C ALA A 142 7.85 -5.93 -20.80
N GLY A 143 9.07 -5.93 -20.22
CA GLY A 143 9.46 -6.64 -19.00
C GLY A 143 9.61 -5.70 -17.79
N ASP A 144 10.19 -6.23 -16.71
CA ASP A 144 10.59 -5.43 -15.56
C ASP A 144 11.93 -4.75 -15.85
N VAL A 145 11.90 -3.42 -16.01
CA VAL A 145 13.09 -2.61 -16.30
C VAL A 145 14.11 -2.71 -15.15
N GLY A 146 13.64 -2.78 -13.91
CA GLY A 146 14.50 -2.89 -12.73
C GLY A 146 15.29 -4.19 -12.72
N ASP A 147 14.61 -5.32 -12.95
CA ASP A 147 15.24 -6.65 -13.00
C ASP A 147 16.21 -6.75 -14.17
N THR A 148 15.87 -6.20 -15.34
CA THR A 148 16.76 -6.20 -16.51
C THR A 148 18.03 -5.35 -16.26
N VAL A 149 17.89 -4.15 -15.65
CA VAL A 149 19.03 -3.31 -15.28
C VAL A 149 19.92 -4.01 -14.26
N GLU A 150 19.34 -4.72 -13.28
CA GLU A 150 20.13 -5.47 -12.29
C GLU A 150 20.88 -6.64 -12.93
N ALA A 151 20.25 -7.34 -13.90
CA ALA A 151 20.95 -8.36 -14.71
C ALA A 151 22.09 -7.76 -15.52
N VAL A 152 21.92 -6.56 -16.10
CA VAL A 152 23.02 -5.84 -16.77
C VAL A 152 24.13 -5.48 -15.80
N ARG A 153 23.81 -4.98 -14.59
CA ARG A 153 24.80 -4.70 -13.54
C ARG A 153 25.58 -5.95 -13.14
N ALA A 154 24.89 -7.07 -13.01
CA ALA A 154 25.52 -8.36 -12.69
C ALA A 154 26.46 -8.82 -13.82
N ALA A 155 26.07 -8.70 -15.08
CA ALA A 155 26.89 -9.02 -16.24
C ALA A 155 28.14 -8.12 -16.31
N VAL A 156 27.96 -6.81 -16.09
CA VAL A 156 29.08 -5.85 -16.03
C VAL A 156 30.05 -6.24 -14.91
N ALA A 157 29.54 -6.51 -13.71
CA ALA A 157 30.39 -6.87 -12.56
C ALA A 157 31.15 -8.20 -12.74
N ALA A 158 30.57 -9.15 -13.49
CA ALA A 158 31.19 -10.46 -13.74
C ALA A 158 32.36 -10.40 -14.76
N ASP A 159 32.20 -9.58 -15.81
CA ASP A 159 33.11 -9.55 -16.96
C ASP A 159 34.01 -8.29 -17.01
N LEU A 160 33.93 -7.42 -15.97
CA LEU A 160 34.76 -6.21 -15.91
C LEU A 160 36.22 -6.58 -15.63
N PRO A 161 37.20 -6.20 -16.50
CA PRO A 161 38.60 -6.47 -16.26
C PRO A 161 39.11 -5.72 -15.02
N SER A 162 40.17 -6.31 -14.39
CA SER A 162 40.82 -5.68 -13.24
C SER A 162 41.47 -4.34 -13.62
N GLY A 163 41.29 -3.32 -12.78
CA GLY A 163 41.80 -1.95 -13.00
C GLY A 163 40.86 -1.08 -13.84
N MET A 164 39.60 -1.49 -14.01
CA MET A 164 38.55 -0.66 -14.57
C MET A 164 37.37 -0.61 -13.59
N ASP A 165 36.66 0.50 -13.60
CA ASP A 165 35.41 0.70 -12.89
C ASP A 165 34.26 0.88 -13.90
N ALA A 166 33.08 0.43 -13.55
CA ALA A 166 31.92 0.59 -14.40
C ALA A 166 30.66 0.95 -13.60
N TRP A 167 29.83 1.78 -14.20
CA TRP A 167 28.55 2.20 -13.64
C TRP A 167 27.45 2.07 -14.70
N VAL A 168 26.28 1.60 -14.25
CA VAL A 168 25.06 1.55 -15.06
C VAL A 168 24.14 2.69 -14.62
N THR A 169 23.90 3.63 -15.51
CA THR A 169 23.14 4.87 -15.29
C THR A 169 22.18 5.13 -16.45
N GLY A 170 21.77 6.38 -16.65
CA GLY A 170 20.80 6.75 -17.66
C GLY A 170 19.36 6.59 -17.20
N PRO A 171 18.35 6.86 -18.06
CA PRO A 171 16.93 6.78 -17.69
C PRO A 171 16.51 5.43 -17.12
N ALA A 172 16.95 4.30 -17.72
CA ALA A 172 16.63 2.96 -17.21
C ALA A 172 17.32 2.69 -15.87
N GLY A 173 18.62 3.07 -15.72
CA GLY A 173 19.34 2.95 -14.45
C GLY A 173 18.68 3.75 -13.33
N PHE A 174 18.28 4.99 -13.62
CA PHE A 174 17.55 5.82 -12.66
C PHE A 174 16.20 5.22 -12.27
N THR A 175 15.45 4.67 -13.24
CA THR A 175 14.18 3.98 -12.97
C THR A 175 14.40 2.77 -12.06
N ALA A 176 15.43 1.95 -12.33
CA ALA A 176 15.77 0.80 -11.48
C ALA A 176 16.13 1.22 -10.05
N ASP A 177 16.92 2.28 -9.88
CA ASP A 177 17.32 2.79 -8.56
C ASP A 177 16.11 3.34 -7.77
N LEU A 178 15.18 4.02 -8.47
CA LEU A 178 13.92 4.46 -7.85
C LEU A 178 13.09 3.26 -7.38
N VAL A 179 12.89 2.27 -8.23
CA VAL A 179 12.13 1.05 -7.88
C VAL A 179 12.77 0.35 -6.68
N GLN A 180 14.08 0.14 -6.72
CA GLN A 180 14.82 -0.49 -5.63
C GLN A 180 14.77 0.34 -4.33
N GLY A 181 14.85 1.66 -4.44
CA GLY A 181 14.70 2.58 -3.31
C GLY A 181 13.32 2.47 -2.66
N PHE A 182 12.26 2.29 -3.43
CA PHE A 182 10.89 2.15 -2.90
C PHE A 182 10.59 0.74 -2.37
N LEU A 183 11.03 -0.33 -3.04
CA LEU A 183 10.78 -1.72 -2.62
C LEU A 183 11.32 -2.05 -1.22
N GLY A 184 12.47 -1.49 -0.84
CA GLY A 184 13.04 -1.68 0.50
C GLY A 184 12.37 -0.84 1.59
N ILE A 185 11.82 0.31 1.22
CA ILE A 185 11.26 1.29 2.16
C ILE A 185 9.86 0.90 2.63
N ASP A 186 9.01 0.35 1.76
CA ASP A 186 7.61 0.06 2.08
C ASP A 186 7.44 -0.95 3.20
N GLY A 187 8.16 -2.06 3.18
CA GLY A 187 8.13 -3.07 4.23
C GLY A 187 8.71 -2.57 5.56
N LEU A 188 9.80 -1.82 5.50
CA LEU A 188 10.44 -1.23 6.68
C LEU A 188 9.55 -0.13 7.29
N LEU A 189 9.05 0.79 6.47
CA LEU A 189 8.16 1.86 6.91
C LEU A 189 6.88 1.33 7.54
N LEU A 190 6.26 0.32 6.90
CA LEU A 190 5.07 -0.34 7.44
C LEU A 190 5.38 -1.01 8.78
N GLY A 191 6.51 -1.73 8.89
CA GLY A 191 6.96 -2.36 10.13
C GLY A 191 7.23 -1.36 11.24
N VAL A 192 7.94 -0.27 10.95
CA VAL A 192 8.21 0.81 11.91
C VAL A 192 6.92 1.52 12.33
N ALA A 193 6.02 1.82 11.38
CA ALA A 193 4.73 2.44 11.69
C ALA A 193 3.88 1.55 12.60
N LEU A 194 3.73 0.26 12.28
CA LEU A 194 3.01 -0.70 13.11
C LEU A 194 3.64 -0.86 14.50
N GLY A 195 4.97 -0.93 14.58
CA GLY A 195 5.70 -1.03 15.84
C GLY A 195 5.54 0.22 16.71
N ALA A 196 5.66 1.41 16.13
CA ALA A 196 5.47 2.68 16.83
C ALA A 196 4.04 2.82 17.35
N VAL A 197 3.05 2.55 16.49
CA VAL A 197 1.63 2.57 16.86
C VAL A 197 1.35 1.56 17.97
N PHE A 198 1.89 0.33 17.88
CA PHE A 198 1.74 -0.69 18.92
C PHE A 198 2.27 -0.21 20.28
N ILE A 199 3.49 0.34 20.30
CA ILE A 199 4.11 0.85 21.55
C ILE A 199 3.28 1.98 22.16
N ILE A 200 2.85 2.96 21.34
CA ILE A 200 2.01 4.07 21.77
C ILE A 200 0.70 3.55 22.38
N LEU A 201 0.04 2.62 21.68
CA LEU A 201 -1.22 2.04 22.13
C LEU A 201 -1.07 1.24 23.44
N VAL A 202 0.03 0.48 23.63
CA VAL A 202 0.31 -0.25 24.86
C VAL A 202 0.46 0.74 26.03
N ILE A 203 1.18 1.85 25.83
CA ILE A 203 1.37 2.90 26.84
C ILE A 203 0.02 3.55 27.22
N VAL A 204 -0.78 3.91 26.20
CA VAL A 204 -2.08 4.58 26.38
C VAL A 204 -3.11 3.66 27.04
N TYR A 205 -3.23 2.44 26.58
CA TYR A 205 -4.25 1.52 27.10
C TYR A 205 -3.82 0.72 28.33
N ARG A 206 -2.53 0.66 28.62
CA ARG A 206 -1.95 -0.13 29.71
C ARG A 206 -2.39 -1.62 29.65
N SER A 207 -2.57 -2.13 28.47
CA SER A 207 -2.99 -3.49 28.19
C SER A 207 -2.49 -3.89 26.79
N PRO A 208 -1.93 -5.06 26.58
CA PRO A 208 -1.47 -5.48 25.26
C PRO A 208 -2.62 -5.96 24.34
N LEU A 209 -3.76 -6.38 24.90
CA LEU A 209 -4.86 -6.96 24.12
C LEU A 209 -5.54 -5.94 23.21
N LEU A 210 -5.84 -4.75 23.72
CA LEU A 210 -6.51 -3.71 22.93
C LEU A 210 -5.66 -3.23 21.74
N PRO A 211 -4.35 -2.94 21.89
CA PRO A 211 -3.47 -2.64 20.77
C PRO A 211 -3.49 -3.73 19.69
N ILE A 212 -3.43 -5.00 20.08
CA ILE A 212 -3.49 -6.12 19.12
C ILE A 212 -4.80 -6.08 18.33
N LEU A 213 -5.95 -5.89 18.99
CA LEU A 213 -7.25 -5.81 18.30
C LEU A 213 -7.34 -4.61 17.37
N VAL A 214 -6.81 -3.46 17.78
CA VAL A 214 -6.77 -2.24 16.95
C VAL A 214 -5.88 -2.45 15.72
N LEU A 215 -4.65 -2.94 15.91
CA LEU A 215 -3.74 -3.20 14.79
C LEU A 215 -4.26 -4.30 13.85
N LEU A 216 -4.89 -5.34 14.40
CA LEU A 216 -5.55 -6.36 13.58
C LEU A 216 -6.64 -5.72 12.71
N THR A 217 -7.45 -4.82 13.28
CA THR A 217 -8.49 -4.08 12.55
C THR A 217 -7.89 -3.24 11.42
N SER A 218 -6.79 -2.53 11.68
CA SER A 218 -6.10 -1.70 10.69
C SER A 218 -5.46 -2.54 9.58
N THR A 219 -4.83 -3.67 9.94
CA THR A 219 -4.21 -4.58 8.96
C THR A 219 -5.26 -5.21 8.04
N PHE A 220 -6.38 -5.65 8.57
CA PHE A 220 -7.45 -6.21 7.74
C PHE A 220 -8.10 -5.15 6.84
N ALA A 221 -8.26 -3.90 7.32
CA ALA A 221 -8.69 -2.79 6.49
C ALA A 221 -7.73 -2.58 5.31
N LEU A 222 -6.43 -2.59 5.56
CA LEU A 222 -5.40 -2.45 4.53
C LEU A 222 -5.43 -3.62 3.53
N CYS A 223 -5.56 -4.87 3.99
CA CYS A 223 -5.65 -6.03 3.09
C CYS A 223 -6.82 -5.92 2.10
N VAL A 224 -8.01 -5.53 2.58
CA VAL A 224 -9.20 -5.41 1.74
C VAL A 224 -9.12 -4.17 0.83
N ALA A 225 -8.55 -3.06 1.32
CA ALA A 225 -8.28 -1.88 0.52
C ALA A 225 -7.33 -2.21 -0.64
N LEU A 226 -6.22 -2.90 -0.34
CA LEU A 226 -5.21 -3.30 -1.31
C LEU A 226 -5.78 -4.24 -2.38
N LEU A 227 -6.57 -5.23 -1.96
CA LEU A 227 -7.28 -6.11 -2.89
C LEU A 227 -8.13 -5.30 -3.88
N THR A 228 -8.88 -4.32 -3.38
CA THR A 228 -9.75 -3.47 -4.21
C THR A 228 -8.92 -2.58 -5.15
N VAL A 229 -7.86 -1.96 -4.65
CA VAL A 229 -6.94 -1.11 -5.42
C VAL A 229 -6.25 -1.92 -6.50
N TRP A 230 -5.76 -3.13 -6.21
CA TRP A 230 -5.10 -3.99 -7.18
C TRP A 230 -6.04 -4.34 -8.37
N TRP A 231 -7.27 -4.74 -8.08
CA TRP A 231 -8.24 -5.08 -9.14
C TRP A 231 -8.63 -3.87 -9.99
N LEU A 232 -8.76 -2.69 -9.40
CA LEU A 232 -9.05 -1.46 -10.14
C LEU A 232 -7.85 -0.99 -10.98
N ALA A 233 -6.63 -1.12 -10.45
CA ALA A 233 -5.40 -0.84 -11.20
C ALA A 233 -5.26 -1.81 -12.38
N LYS A 234 -5.49 -3.11 -12.17
CA LYS A 234 -5.49 -4.12 -13.23
C LYS A 234 -6.56 -3.87 -14.30
N ALA A 235 -7.69 -3.28 -13.92
CA ALA A 235 -8.74 -2.85 -14.85
C ALA A 235 -8.42 -1.53 -15.56
N GLY A 236 -7.25 -0.90 -15.29
CA GLY A 236 -6.83 0.34 -15.94
C GLY A 236 -7.54 1.60 -15.43
N VAL A 237 -8.20 1.55 -14.25
CA VAL A 237 -8.92 2.73 -13.70
C VAL A 237 -7.94 3.81 -13.26
N PHE A 238 -6.78 3.43 -12.74
CA PHE A 238 -5.69 4.32 -12.36
C PHE A 238 -4.35 3.58 -12.41
N VAL A 239 -3.27 4.36 -12.46
CA VAL A 239 -1.90 3.85 -12.43
C VAL A 239 -1.40 3.89 -10.99
N LEU A 240 -0.86 2.76 -10.51
CA LEU A 240 -0.24 2.65 -9.21
C LEU A 240 1.27 2.84 -9.35
N ASN A 241 1.89 3.53 -8.39
CA ASN A 241 3.34 3.61 -8.26
C ASN A 241 3.75 3.44 -6.78
N GLY A 242 5.03 3.19 -6.52
CA GLY A 242 5.55 2.95 -5.18
C GLY A 242 5.25 4.07 -4.18
N GLN A 243 5.30 5.33 -4.62
CA GLN A 243 4.96 6.47 -3.76
C GLN A 243 3.50 6.44 -3.29
N VAL A 244 2.55 6.21 -4.21
CA VAL A 244 1.12 6.13 -3.89
C VAL A 244 0.83 4.94 -2.99
N GLN A 245 1.51 3.82 -3.23
CA GLN A 245 1.44 2.61 -2.41
C GLN A 245 1.89 2.86 -0.98
N GLY A 246 3.07 3.44 -0.77
CA GLY A 246 3.58 3.75 0.56
C GLY A 246 2.67 4.71 1.32
N ILE A 247 2.14 5.75 0.65
CA ILE A 247 1.17 6.67 1.25
C ILE A 247 -0.12 5.92 1.64
N LEU A 248 -0.64 5.04 0.78
CA LEU A 248 -1.83 4.22 1.07
C LEU A 248 -1.63 3.40 2.35
N PHE A 249 -0.49 2.72 2.50
CA PHE A 249 -0.20 1.87 3.65
C PHE A 249 -0.22 2.67 4.96
N ILE A 250 0.53 3.76 5.01
CA ILE A 250 0.64 4.60 6.22
C ILE A 250 -0.72 5.25 6.54
N LEU A 251 -1.40 5.77 5.52
CA LEU A 251 -2.67 6.46 5.67
C LEU A 251 -3.77 5.54 6.21
N VAL A 252 -3.89 4.32 5.67
CA VAL A 252 -4.91 3.36 6.11
C VAL A 252 -4.64 2.88 7.53
N ILE A 253 -3.38 2.54 7.86
CA ILE A 253 -3.01 2.13 9.21
C ILE A 253 -3.27 3.27 10.21
N GLY A 254 -2.86 4.49 9.89
CA GLY A 254 -3.08 5.66 10.74
C GLY A 254 -4.57 5.94 10.95
N ALA A 255 -5.33 6.10 9.88
CA ALA A 255 -6.75 6.41 9.95
C ALA A 255 -7.56 5.30 10.64
N ALA A 256 -7.33 4.04 10.29
CA ALA A 256 -8.02 2.92 10.94
C ALA A 256 -7.70 2.85 12.44
N THR A 257 -6.47 3.15 12.84
CA THR A 257 -6.06 3.23 14.24
C THR A 257 -6.77 4.37 14.97
N ASP A 258 -6.83 5.56 14.37
CA ASP A 258 -7.50 6.73 14.96
C ASP A 258 -9.00 6.49 15.15
N TYR A 259 -9.67 5.92 14.15
CA TYR A 259 -11.09 5.56 14.26
C TYR A 259 -11.31 4.46 15.30
N ALA A 260 -10.41 3.48 15.36
CA ALA A 260 -10.46 2.44 16.38
C ALA A 260 -10.26 3.01 17.80
N LEU A 261 -9.34 3.97 17.98
CA LEU A 261 -9.12 4.67 19.24
C LEU A 261 -10.38 5.37 19.72
N LEU A 262 -11.04 6.10 18.84
CA LEU A 262 -12.29 6.80 19.15
C LEU A 262 -13.39 5.80 19.57
N TYR A 263 -13.53 4.69 18.85
CA TYR A 263 -14.48 3.65 19.17
C TYR A 263 -14.19 2.99 20.53
N VAL A 264 -12.93 2.58 20.75
CA VAL A 264 -12.48 1.93 22.00
C VAL A 264 -12.66 2.86 23.21
N ALA A 265 -12.41 4.17 23.06
CA ALA A 265 -12.64 5.13 24.13
C ALA A 265 -14.11 5.14 24.56
N ARG A 266 -15.06 5.20 23.61
CA ARG A 266 -16.49 5.12 23.89
C ARG A 266 -16.92 3.78 24.48
N PHE A 267 -16.32 2.69 24.01
CA PHE A 267 -16.59 1.35 24.56
C PHE A 267 -16.13 1.25 26.02
N ARG A 268 -14.93 1.72 26.35
CA ARG A 268 -14.41 1.72 27.72
C ARG A 268 -15.25 2.60 28.66
N GLU A 269 -15.68 3.76 28.19
CA GLU A 269 -16.58 4.63 28.95
C GLU A 269 -17.89 3.91 29.30
N ALA A 270 -18.50 3.23 28.32
CA ALA A 270 -19.72 2.47 28.53
C ALA A 270 -19.53 1.28 29.50
N ILE A 271 -18.39 0.58 29.43
CA ILE A 271 -18.04 -0.48 30.40
C ILE A 271 -17.84 0.10 31.81
N ALA A 272 -17.16 1.23 31.95
CA ALA A 272 -16.96 1.90 33.24
C ALA A 272 -18.30 2.33 33.91
N GLN A 273 -19.32 2.61 33.08
CA GLN A 273 -20.68 2.88 33.54
C GLN A 273 -21.47 1.60 33.98
N GLY A 274 -20.81 0.43 34.02
CA GLY A 274 -21.42 -0.84 34.43
C GLY A 274 -22.27 -1.53 33.36
N ARG A 275 -22.20 -1.10 32.09
CA ARG A 275 -22.93 -1.73 30.99
C ARG A 275 -22.37 -3.11 30.65
N ARG A 276 -23.24 -4.04 30.25
CA ARG A 276 -22.79 -5.33 29.70
C ARG A 276 -22.14 -5.11 28.34
N ARG A 277 -21.24 -6.00 27.94
CA ARG A 277 -20.44 -5.88 26.68
C ARG A 277 -21.28 -5.52 25.46
N TRP A 278 -22.39 -6.24 25.22
CA TRP A 278 -23.26 -5.96 24.08
C TRP A 278 -23.86 -4.55 24.13
N ASP A 279 -24.34 -4.14 25.28
CA ASP A 279 -24.93 -2.82 25.48
C ASP A 279 -23.86 -1.72 25.40
N ALA A 280 -22.64 -2.01 25.86
CA ALA A 280 -21.47 -1.12 25.71
C ALA A 280 -21.07 -0.99 24.24
N THR A 281 -21.01 -2.11 23.49
CA THR A 281 -20.71 -2.11 22.05
C THR A 281 -21.73 -1.28 21.25
N THR A 282 -23.01 -1.48 21.50
CA THR A 282 -24.07 -0.72 20.79
C THR A 282 -24.08 0.75 21.18
N THR A 283 -23.79 1.07 22.45
CA THR A 283 -23.68 2.47 22.90
C THR A 283 -22.47 3.14 22.28
N ALA A 284 -21.32 2.46 22.29
CA ALA A 284 -20.09 2.95 21.64
C ALA A 284 -20.31 3.16 20.14
N TRP A 285 -20.99 2.22 19.49
CA TRP A 285 -21.30 2.32 18.05
C TRP A 285 -22.11 3.57 17.73
N ARG A 286 -23.18 3.83 18.48
CA ARG A 286 -24.01 5.04 18.30
C ARG A 286 -23.25 6.32 18.58
N GLY A 287 -22.36 6.33 19.58
CA GLY A 287 -21.58 7.51 19.95
C GLY A 287 -20.35 7.77 19.06
N ALA A 288 -19.85 6.74 18.35
CA ALA A 288 -18.69 6.86 17.47
C ALA A 288 -19.05 6.96 15.98
N PHE A 289 -20.25 6.51 15.59
CA PHE A 289 -20.67 6.43 14.19
C PHE A 289 -20.63 7.78 13.48
N GLU A 290 -21.28 8.77 14.02
CA GLU A 290 -21.35 10.10 13.41
C GLU A 290 -19.97 10.79 13.33
N PRO A 291 -19.16 10.85 14.41
CA PRO A 291 -17.82 11.43 14.33
C PRO A 291 -16.89 10.70 13.36
N ILE A 292 -16.92 9.37 13.31
CA ILE A 292 -16.08 8.59 12.40
C ILE A 292 -16.49 8.82 10.95
N LEU A 293 -17.80 8.81 10.64
CA LEU A 293 -18.28 9.08 9.28
C LEU A 293 -18.00 10.52 8.85
N ALA A 294 -18.20 11.49 9.73
CA ALA A 294 -17.93 12.89 9.42
C ALA A 294 -16.42 13.11 9.15
N SER A 295 -15.56 12.58 10.00
CA SER A 295 -14.10 12.65 9.82
C SER A 295 -13.65 11.93 8.55
N GLY A 296 -14.05 10.66 8.38
CA GLY A 296 -13.70 9.88 7.18
C GLY A 296 -14.23 10.51 5.90
N GLY A 297 -15.47 11.01 5.92
CA GLY A 297 -16.08 11.72 4.79
C GLY A 297 -15.32 12.99 4.41
N THR A 298 -14.88 13.77 5.40
CA THR A 298 -14.09 14.99 5.17
C THR A 298 -12.73 14.64 4.55
N VAL A 299 -12.06 13.60 5.06
CA VAL A 299 -10.76 13.14 4.52
C VAL A 299 -10.95 12.64 3.08
N ILE A 300 -11.97 11.83 2.80
CA ILE A 300 -12.28 11.36 1.44
C ILE A 300 -12.56 12.53 0.51
N ALA A 301 -13.36 13.51 0.93
CA ALA A 301 -13.64 14.69 0.12
C ALA A 301 -12.37 15.48 -0.19
N GLY A 302 -11.48 15.69 0.81
CA GLY A 302 -10.19 16.33 0.61
C GLY A 302 -9.28 15.57 -0.35
N LEU A 303 -9.21 14.22 -0.21
CA LEU A 303 -8.42 13.38 -1.10
C LEU A 303 -8.95 13.40 -2.54
N LEU A 304 -10.26 13.39 -2.73
CA LEU A 304 -10.87 13.48 -4.07
C LEU A 304 -10.61 14.83 -4.75
N CYS A 305 -10.31 15.90 -4.01
CA CYS A 305 -9.85 17.16 -4.62
C CYS A 305 -8.51 17.00 -5.37
N LEU A 306 -7.71 15.97 -5.06
CA LEU A 306 -6.48 15.66 -5.80
C LEU A 306 -6.76 15.26 -7.26
N LEU A 307 -7.98 14.88 -7.60
CA LEU A 307 -8.39 14.64 -9.00
C LEU A 307 -8.27 15.91 -9.88
N LEU A 308 -8.25 17.08 -9.25
CA LEU A 308 -8.08 18.38 -9.94
C LEU A 308 -6.59 18.72 -10.17
N SER A 309 -5.66 17.91 -9.68
CA SER A 309 -4.23 18.14 -9.86
C SER A 309 -3.79 17.83 -11.30
N ASP A 310 -2.83 18.58 -11.81
CA ASP A 310 -2.19 18.31 -13.09
C ASP A 310 -1.19 17.15 -13.03
N LEU A 311 -0.67 16.83 -11.84
CA LEU A 311 0.26 15.72 -11.62
C LEU A 311 -0.48 14.38 -11.63
N ALA A 312 -0.04 13.45 -12.48
CA ALA A 312 -0.66 12.14 -12.63
C ALA A 312 -0.66 11.33 -11.31
N THR A 313 0.44 11.37 -10.57
CA THR A 313 0.57 10.74 -9.25
C THR A 313 -0.47 11.24 -8.25
N ASN A 314 -0.71 12.55 -8.18
CA ASN A 314 -1.72 13.14 -7.28
C ASN A 314 -3.13 12.72 -7.69
N ARG A 315 -3.42 12.70 -8.99
CA ARG A 315 -4.73 12.26 -9.52
C ARG A 315 -5.01 10.80 -9.20
N ALA A 316 -3.98 9.94 -9.23
CA ALA A 316 -4.10 8.55 -8.84
C ALA A 316 -4.26 8.38 -7.32
N LEU A 317 -3.51 9.17 -6.52
CA LEU A 317 -3.55 9.12 -5.05
C LEU A 317 -4.95 9.42 -4.50
N GLY A 318 -5.68 10.37 -5.08
CA GLY A 318 -7.00 10.77 -4.62
C GLY A 318 -7.96 9.58 -4.44
N PRO A 319 -8.34 8.86 -5.52
CA PRO A 319 -9.23 7.71 -5.43
C PRO A 319 -8.63 6.55 -4.64
N ILE A 320 -7.34 6.24 -4.80
CA ILE A 320 -6.67 5.12 -4.13
C ILE A 320 -6.70 5.31 -2.61
N ALA A 321 -6.31 6.49 -2.12
CA ALA A 321 -6.33 6.81 -0.70
C ALA A 321 -7.77 6.89 -0.16
N SER A 322 -8.74 7.39 -0.96
CA SER A 322 -10.16 7.42 -0.58
C SER A 322 -10.73 6.02 -0.36
N ILE A 323 -10.37 5.05 -1.20
CA ILE A 323 -10.72 3.63 -1.00
C ILE A 323 -10.13 3.13 0.32
N GLY A 324 -8.87 3.45 0.60
CA GLY A 324 -8.21 3.09 1.85
C GLY A 324 -8.95 3.63 3.08
N ILE A 325 -9.30 4.93 3.09
CA ILE A 325 -10.08 5.55 4.18
C ILE A 325 -11.47 4.94 4.30
N ALA A 326 -12.15 4.63 3.20
CA ALA A 326 -13.46 3.98 3.25
C ALA A 326 -13.39 2.62 3.97
N PHE A 327 -12.39 1.80 3.67
CA PHE A 327 -12.19 0.52 4.36
C PHE A 327 -11.71 0.70 5.81
N ALA A 328 -10.95 1.74 6.13
CA ALA A 328 -10.61 2.10 7.51
C ALA A 328 -11.86 2.42 8.33
N VAL A 329 -12.77 3.26 7.80
CA VAL A 329 -14.07 3.57 8.43
C VAL A 329 -14.91 2.31 8.59
N LEU A 330 -15.06 1.50 7.53
CA LEU A 330 -15.84 0.27 7.56
C LEU A 330 -15.31 -0.72 8.61
N SER A 331 -14.00 -0.91 8.70
CA SER A 331 -13.39 -1.82 9.66
C SER A 331 -13.58 -1.34 11.10
N ALA A 332 -13.42 -0.05 11.37
CA ALA A 332 -13.65 0.53 12.68
C ALA A 332 -15.10 0.48 13.13
N LEU A 333 -16.08 0.51 12.21
CA LEU A 333 -17.51 0.48 12.50
C LEU A 333 -18.14 -0.93 12.44
N THR A 334 -17.44 -1.93 11.89
CA THR A 334 -17.99 -3.29 11.74
C THR A 334 -17.11 -4.36 12.37
N PHE A 335 -15.84 -4.44 12.00
CA PHE A 335 -14.91 -5.48 12.47
C PHE A 335 -14.53 -5.29 13.94
N LEU A 336 -14.07 -4.08 14.31
CA LEU A 336 -13.68 -3.78 15.67
C LEU A 336 -14.83 -3.96 16.69
N PRO A 337 -16.06 -3.44 16.45
CA PRO A 337 -17.21 -3.71 17.30
C PRO A 337 -17.51 -5.21 17.48
N ALA A 338 -17.41 -5.97 16.39
CA ALA A 338 -17.62 -7.40 16.41
C ALA A 338 -16.58 -8.14 17.26
N LEU A 339 -15.30 -7.77 17.13
CA LEU A 339 -14.22 -8.32 17.95
C LEU A 339 -14.39 -7.97 19.43
N LEU A 340 -14.73 -6.72 19.76
CA LEU A 340 -14.95 -6.29 21.15
C LEU A 340 -16.16 -6.94 21.78
N ALA A 341 -17.24 -7.19 21.01
CA ALA A 341 -18.40 -7.91 21.48
C ALA A 341 -18.09 -9.37 21.84
N LEU A 342 -17.17 -10.01 21.12
CA LEU A 342 -16.78 -11.40 21.32
C LEU A 342 -15.67 -11.56 22.37
N VAL A 343 -14.62 -10.75 22.32
CA VAL A 343 -13.36 -10.90 23.08
C VAL A 343 -13.23 -9.87 24.21
N GLY A 344 -13.85 -8.69 24.11
CA GLY A 344 -13.71 -7.58 25.04
C GLY A 344 -14.01 -7.98 26.50
N ARG A 345 -13.06 -7.80 27.41
CA ARG A 345 -13.21 -7.94 28.88
C ARG A 345 -13.25 -6.60 29.54
#